data_2b304312716e5b37eeb2a8e15947f6f8
#
_entry.id   2b304312716e5b37eeb2a8e15947f6f8
#
_cell.length_a   1.000
_cell.length_b   1.000
_cell.length_c   1.000
_cell.angle_alpha   90.00
_cell.angle_beta   90.00
_cell.angle_gamma   90.00
#
_symmetry.space_group_name_H-M   'P 1'
#
loop_
_entity.id
_entity.type
_entity.pdbx_description
1 polymer ?
#
loop_
_entity_poly.entity_id
_entity_poly.type
_entity_poly.pdbx_seq_one_letter_code
_entity_poly.pdbx_strand_id
1 'polypeptide(L)'
;MLNKIKNASLAAAMALSMTVLTAGQAQAAAPIINDLMAKGDMPSLAPMLKKVLPGVVNISVKGKKDVQGFSLPDEFRFMFPGMGDAFGPSQPRQQEFRALGSGVIIDASEGLVVTNNHVIDSADEIKVQLSDGREFDAKLVGKDAHTDLALLKLKEFKNLTQIDLADSDKLEVGDFAVAIGNPYGLGQTVTSGIVSALGRTGLNIENIENFIQTDAAINSGNSGGALINLSGQLIGINTAIMAPSGGNIGIGFAIPANMVKTVTEQLL
;
A
#
# COMPACT_ATOMS: atom_id res chain seq x y z
N MET A 1 88.36 -52.08 14.95
CA MET A 1 88.78 -50.81 14.34
C MET A 1 87.54 -49.99 14.08
N LEU A 2 87.36 -49.11 14.95
CA LEU A 2 87.18 -47.68 14.91
C LEU A 2 86.57 -47.13 13.58
N ASN A 3 85.40 -46.57 13.62
CA ASN A 3 85.30 -45.16 13.32
C ASN A 3 83.94 -44.59 13.82
N LYS A 4 84.12 -43.56 14.60
CA LYS A 4 83.01 -42.69 15.08
C LYS A 4 82.52 -41.83 13.92
N ILE A 5 81.26 -41.89 13.63
CA ILE A 5 80.62 -40.91 12.78
C ILE A 5 79.80 -40.03 13.68
N LYS A 6 80.16 -38.77 13.69
CA LYS A 6 79.49 -37.71 14.44
C LYS A 6 78.15 -37.40 13.82
N ASN A 7 77.16 -37.44 14.65
CA ASN A 7 75.83 -36.94 14.29
C ASN A 7 75.85 -35.40 14.24
N ALA A 8 75.69 -34.84 13.07
CA ALA A 8 75.39 -33.44 12.89
C ALA A 8 73.88 -33.32 12.80
N SER A 9 73.28 -32.82 13.86
CA SER A 9 71.88 -32.49 13.90
C SER A 9 71.60 -31.25 13.07
N LEU A 10 71.00 -31.42 11.92
CA LEU A 10 70.51 -30.32 11.13
C LEU A 10 69.11 -29.94 11.67
N ALA A 11 69.02 -28.91 12.51
CA ALA A 11 67.81 -28.32 12.92
C ALA A 11 67.25 -27.48 11.76
N ALA A 12 66.34 -28.05 11.00
CA ALA A 12 65.55 -27.29 10.03
C ALA A 12 64.47 -26.44 10.79
N ALA A 13 64.81 -25.18 10.95
CA ALA A 13 63.79 -24.19 11.41
C ALA A 13 62.79 -24.00 10.32
N MET A 14 61.64 -24.68 10.41
CA MET A 14 60.43 -24.33 9.65
C MET A 14 59.84 -23.05 10.26
N ALA A 15 60.12 -21.91 9.62
CA ALA A 15 59.41 -20.68 9.87
C ALA A 15 58.00 -20.84 9.30
N LEU A 16 57.05 -21.18 10.18
CA LEU A 16 55.65 -21.18 9.90
C LEU A 16 55.19 -19.71 9.79
N SER A 17 55.19 -19.18 8.56
CA SER A 17 54.58 -17.89 8.28
C SER A 17 53.08 -18.01 8.50
N MET A 18 52.62 -17.70 9.70
CA MET A 18 51.22 -17.40 9.94
C MET A 18 50.86 -16.11 9.18
N THR A 19 50.31 -16.26 7.99
CA THR A 19 49.51 -15.21 7.37
C THR A 19 48.31 -15.04 8.24
N VAL A 20 48.34 -14.03 9.08
CA VAL A 20 47.12 -13.51 9.74
C VAL A 20 46.28 -12.98 8.62
N LEU A 21 45.28 -13.80 8.16
CA LEU A 21 44.14 -13.26 7.46
C LEU A 21 43.44 -12.31 8.46
N THR A 22 43.72 -11.03 8.31
CA THR A 22 42.85 -10.03 8.89
C THR A 22 41.48 -10.24 8.23
N ALA A 23 40.61 -10.96 8.91
CA ALA A 23 39.21 -10.95 8.61
C ALA A 23 38.80 -9.46 8.59
N GLY A 24 38.61 -8.92 7.38
CA GLY A 24 38.04 -7.60 7.21
C GLY A 24 36.74 -7.62 8.00
N GLN A 25 36.74 -6.95 9.14
CA GLN A 25 35.55 -6.76 9.90
C GLN A 25 34.59 -6.04 8.97
N ALA A 26 33.52 -6.74 8.56
CA ALA A 26 32.34 -6.12 8.02
C ALA A 26 31.79 -5.20 9.12
N GLN A 27 32.32 -3.99 9.17
CA GLN A 27 31.86 -2.91 10.02
C GLN A 27 30.62 -2.32 9.36
N ALA A 28 29.60 -3.19 9.22
CA ALA A 28 28.30 -2.82 8.71
C ALA A 28 27.44 -2.32 9.88
N ALA A 29 26.80 -1.19 9.68
CA ALA A 29 25.59 -0.71 10.35
C ALA A 29 25.54 -0.58 11.89
N ALA A 30 26.39 -1.24 12.63
CA ALA A 30 26.39 -1.18 14.11
C ALA A 30 26.65 0.23 14.69
N PRO A 31 27.46 1.12 14.09
CA PRO A 31 27.74 2.43 14.69
C PRO A 31 26.52 3.35 14.69
N ILE A 32 25.65 3.28 13.69
CA ILE A 32 24.48 4.17 13.60
C ILE A 32 23.45 3.82 14.68
N ILE A 33 23.18 2.55 14.88
CA ILE A 33 22.23 2.08 15.90
C ILE A 33 22.77 2.35 17.31
N ASN A 34 24.07 2.11 17.53
CA ASN A 34 24.70 2.38 18.82
C ASN A 34 24.76 3.88 19.16
N ASP A 35 24.97 4.75 18.15
CA ASP A 35 24.97 6.22 18.36
C ASP A 35 23.57 6.76 18.61
N LEU A 36 22.53 6.20 17.95
CA LEU A 36 21.13 6.48 18.21
C LEU A 36 20.70 6.00 19.61
N MET A 37 21.12 4.80 20.03
CA MET A 37 20.86 4.29 21.38
C MET A 37 21.60 5.06 22.46
N ALA A 38 22.84 5.51 22.19
CA ALA A 38 23.63 6.29 23.12
C ALA A 38 23.04 7.68 23.38
N LYS A 39 22.25 8.23 22.47
CA LYS A 39 21.52 9.50 22.62
C LYS A 39 20.17 9.34 23.33
N GLY A 40 19.77 8.09 23.66
CA GLY A 40 18.49 7.81 24.33
C GLY A 40 17.25 8.01 23.46
N ASP A 41 17.40 8.37 22.18
CA ASP A 41 16.30 8.55 21.24
C ASP A 41 16.06 7.24 20.48
N MET A 42 15.00 6.54 20.86
CA MET A 42 14.53 5.40 20.07
C MET A 42 14.09 5.89 18.68
N PRO A 43 14.52 5.25 17.59
CA PRO A 43 14.03 5.58 16.25
C PRO A 43 12.50 5.55 16.22
N SER A 44 11.87 6.65 15.84
CA SER A 44 10.41 6.76 15.80
C SER A 44 9.96 7.41 14.50
N LEU A 45 8.91 6.83 13.89
CA LEU A 45 8.24 7.42 12.73
C LEU A 45 7.27 8.55 13.13
N ALA A 46 6.98 8.72 14.42
CA ALA A 46 5.97 9.65 14.90
C ALA A 46 6.18 11.11 14.45
N PRO A 47 7.42 11.67 14.39
CA PRO A 47 7.60 13.04 13.91
C PRO A 47 7.23 13.23 12.44
N MET A 48 7.54 12.25 11.59
CA MET A 48 7.17 12.24 10.17
C MET A 48 5.66 12.03 10.02
N LEU A 49 5.09 11.05 10.71
CA LEU A 49 3.67 10.72 10.66
C LEU A 49 2.78 11.91 11.07
N LYS A 50 3.15 12.70 12.09
CA LYS A 50 2.41 13.92 12.48
C LYS A 50 2.25 14.91 11.32
N LYS A 51 3.18 14.93 10.36
CA LYS A 51 3.14 15.83 9.20
C LYS A 51 2.25 15.28 8.08
N VAL A 52 2.27 13.97 7.85
CA VAL A 52 1.62 13.35 6.68
C VAL A 52 0.23 12.80 6.97
N LEU A 53 -0.04 12.38 8.20
CA LEU A 53 -1.36 11.84 8.58
C LEU A 53 -2.53 12.75 8.18
N PRO A 54 -2.48 14.10 8.36
CA PRO A 54 -3.58 14.95 7.93
C PRO A 54 -3.87 14.93 6.43
N GLY A 55 -2.92 14.44 5.61
CA GLY A 55 -3.08 14.29 4.15
C GLY A 55 -3.75 12.97 3.74
N VAL A 56 -3.94 12.02 4.66
CA VAL A 56 -4.67 10.77 4.41
C VAL A 56 -6.08 10.87 4.98
N VAL A 57 -7.07 10.61 4.14
CA VAL A 57 -8.48 10.83 4.43
C VAL A 57 -9.28 9.53 4.39
N ASN A 58 -10.43 9.53 5.05
CA ASN A 58 -11.46 8.51 4.87
C ASN A 58 -12.38 8.92 3.72
N ILE A 59 -12.75 7.96 2.88
CA ILE A 59 -13.74 8.12 1.84
C ILE A 59 -14.93 7.23 2.16
N SER A 60 -16.10 7.83 2.24
CA SER A 60 -17.37 7.12 2.35
C SER A 60 -18.22 7.40 1.13
N VAL A 61 -18.77 6.35 0.53
CA VAL A 61 -19.65 6.45 -0.62
C VAL A 61 -21.01 5.85 -0.30
N LYS A 62 -22.04 6.43 -0.89
CA LYS A 62 -23.38 5.86 -0.96
C LYS A 62 -23.74 5.72 -2.42
N GLY A 63 -24.38 4.64 -2.75
CA GLY A 63 -24.86 4.39 -4.10
C GLY A 63 -26.02 3.40 -4.10
N LYS A 64 -26.57 3.18 -5.30
CA LYS A 64 -27.61 2.21 -5.54
C LYS A 64 -27.09 1.17 -6.51
N LYS A 65 -27.23 -0.08 -6.18
CA LYS A 65 -26.86 -1.20 -7.05
C LYS A 65 -28.12 -1.98 -7.42
N ASP A 66 -28.31 -2.21 -8.71
CA ASP A 66 -29.38 -3.09 -9.17
C ASP A 66 -29.00 -4.53 -8.82
N VAL A 67 -29.74 -5.12 -7.89
CA VAL A 67 -29.61 -6.53 -7.58
C VAL A 67 -30.56 -7.28 -8.46
N GLN A 68 -30.03 -8.06 -9.40
CA GLN A 68 -30.84 -9.03 -10.15
C GLN A 68 -31.38 -10.06 -9.15
N GLY A 69 -32.71 -10.09 -9.00
CA GLY A 69 -33.37 -11.12 -8.21
C GLY A 69 -33.07 -12.49 -8.78
N PHE A 70 -32.86 -13.46 -7.90
CA PHE A 70 -32.72 -14.86 -8.30
C PHE A 70 -34.01 -15.30 -8.98
N SER A 71 -33.96 -15.51 -10.29
CA SER A 71 -35.03 -16.17 -11.03
C SER A 71 -34.65 -17.63 -11.23
N LEU A 72 -35.53 -18.54 -10.81
CA LEU A 72 -35.36 -19.95 -11.14
C LEU A 72 -35.45 -20.13 -12.67
N PRO A 73 -34.54 -20.92 -13.29
CA PRO A 73 -34.65 -21.31 -14.67
C PRO A 73 -36.04 -21.87 -14.98
N ASP A 74 -36.58 -21.58 -16.16
CA ASP A 74 -37.95 -21.97 -16.53
C ASP A 74 -38.20 -23.49 -16.42
N GLU A 75 -37.15 -24.31 -16.55
CA GLU A 75 -37.21 -25.77 -16.39
C GLU A 75 -37.59 -26.16 -14.93
N PHE A 76 -37.23 -25.37 -13.93
CA PHE A 76 -37.58 -25.62 -12.52
C PHE A 76 -38.97 -25.16 -12.17
N ARG A 77 -39.55 -24.20 -12.91
CA ARG A 77 -40.92 -23.71 -12.69
C ARG A 77 -41.99 -24.80 -12.99
N PHE A 78 -41.68 -25.67 -13.96
CA PHE A 78 -42.52 -26.81 -14.33
C PHE A 78 -42.58 -27.90 -13.24
N MET A 79 -41.53 -28.04 -12.43
CA MET A 79 -41.45 -29.10 -11.40
C MET A 79 -42.18 -28.74 -10.11
N PHE A 80 -42.56 -27.48 -9.91
CA PHE A 80 -43.26 -26.99 -8.70
C PHE A 80 -44.44 -26.09 -9.05
N PRO A 81 -45.57 -26.65 -9.60
CA PRO A 81 -46.77 -25.89 -9.89
C PRO A 81 -47.38 -25.37 -8.59
N GLY A 82 -47.46 -24.04 -8.42
CA GLY A 82 -48.00 -23.36 -7.25
C GLY A 82 -46.96 -22.60 -6.43
N MET A 83 -45.65 -22.77 -6.70
CA MET A 83 -44.58 -21.96 -6.12
C MET A 83 -44.14 -20.79 -7.03
N GLY A 84 -44.73 -20.67 -8.21
CA GLY A 84 -44.38 -19.66 -9.21
C GLY A 84 -44.55 -18.22 -8.75
N ASP A 85 -45.49 -17.94 -7.87
CA ASP A 85 -45.76 -16.61 -7.32
C ASP A 85 -44.78 -16.23 -6.20
N ALA A 86 -44.20 -17.25 -5.51
CA ALA A 86 -43.18 -17.01 -4.48
C ALA A 86 -41.77 -16.78 -5.08
N PHE A 87 -41.54 -17.26 -6.32
CA PHE A 87 -40.27 -17.15 -7.06
C PHE A 87 -40.46 -16.53 -8.46
N GLY A 88 -41.50 -15.71 -8.62
CA GLY A 88 -41.74 -14.93 -9.84
C GLY A 88 -40.53 -14.06 -10.20
N PRO A 89 -40.52 -13.50 -11.46
CA PRO A 89 -39.44 -12.62 -11.86
C PRO A 89 -39.34 -11.48 -10.85
N SER A 90 -38.31 -11.55 -10.01
CA SER A 90 -38.03 -10.50 -9.04
C SER A 90 -37.69 -9.26 -9.86
N GLN A 91 -38.54 -8.23 -9.74
CA GLN A 91 -38.19 -6.94 -10.33
C GLN A 91 -36.80 -6.53 -9.81
N PRO A 92 -35.94 -5.95 -10.63
CA PRO A 92 -34.67 -5.40 -10.18
C PRO A 92 -34.96 -4.50 -8.97
N ARG A 93 -34.44 -4.90 -7.82
CA ARG A 93 -34.54 -4.07 -6.61
C ARG A 93 -33.27 -3.27 -6.51
N GLN A 94 -33.41 -1.96 -6.47
CA GLN A 94 -32.29 -1.09 -6.11
C GLN A 94 -32.00 -1.27 -4.63
N GLN A 95 -30.81 -1.74 -4.33
CA GLN A 95 -30.31 -1.84 -2.97
C GLN A 95 -29.31 -0.72 -2.73
N GLU A 96 -29.56 0.09 -1.70
CA GLU A 96 -28.56 1.06 -1.24
C GLU A 96 -27.35 0.32 -0.67
N PHE A 97 -26.18 0.74 -1.07
CA PHE A 97 -24.92 0.25 -0.50
C PHE A 97 -24.11 1.42 0.05
N ARG A 98 -23.22 1.09 0.97
CA ARG A 98 -22.18 1.98 1.49
C ARG A 98 -20.86 1.28 1.35
N ALA A 99 -19.89 1.97 0.80
CA ALA A 99 -18.50 1.50 0.78
C ALA A 99 -17.60 2.52 1.48
N LEU A 100 -16.50 2.03 2.00
CA LEU A 100 -15.53 2.81 2.75
C LEU A 100 -14.14 2.49 2.22
N GLY A 101 -13.33 3.51 2.12
CA GLY A 101 -11.92 3.40 1.73
C GLY A 101 -11.12 4.58 2.25
N SER A 102 -9.93 4.70 1.75
CA SER A 102 -9.01 5.80 2.04
C SER A 102 -8.77 6.66 0.81
N GLY A 103 -8.21 7.83 1.01
CA GLY A 103 -7.73 8.71 -0.05
C GLY A 103 -6.52 9.50 0.40
N VAL A 104 -5.85 10.12 -0.55
CA VAL A 104 -4.67 10.95 -0.33
C VAL A 104 -4.88 12.32 -0.96
N ILE A 105 -4.71 13.38 -0.18
CA ILE A 105 -4.72 14.76 -0.70
C ILE A 105 -3.39 14.99 -1.41
N ILE A 106 -3.44 15.17 -2.73
CA ILE A 106 -2.27 15.40 -3.58
C ILE A 106 -2.09 16.86 -3.97
N ASP A 107 -3.14 17.67 -3.84
CA ASP A 107 -3.10 19.11 -4.03
C ASP A 107 -4.04 19.81 -3.04
N ALA A 108 -3.46 20.51 -2.07
CA ALA A 108 -4.20 21.22 -1.03
C ALA A 108 -4.82 22.51 -1.52
N SER A 109 -4.26 23.12 -2.58
CA SER A 109 -4.75 24.38 -3.15
C SER A 109 -5.98 24.18 -4.02
N GLU A 110 -6.04 23.08 -4.75
CA GLU A 110 -7.14 22.68 -5.61
C GLU A 110 -8.13 21.74 -4.92
N GLY A 111 -7.79 21.19 -3.74
CA GLY A 111 -8.60 20.23 -3.01
C GLY A 111 -8.70 18.88 -3.73
N LEU A 112 -7.62 18.44 -4.37
CA LEU A 112 -7.59 17.20 -5.12
C LEU A 112 -7.22 16.02 -4.20
N VAL A 113 -8.03 14.97 -4.29
CA VAL A 113 -7.85 13.71 -3.56
C VAL A 113 -7.80 12.57 -4.54
N VAL A 114 -6.77 11.74 -4.45
CA VAL A 114 -6.68 10.50 -5.21
C VAL A 114 -7.12 9.32 -4.33
N THR A 115 -7.78 8.36 -4.96
CA THR A 115 -8.20 7.09 -4.35
C THR A 115 -8.24 5.99 -5.40
N ASN A 116 -8.64 4.77 -5.03
CA ASN A 116 -8.89 3.73 -6.00
C ASN A 116 -10.27 3.88 -6.68
N ASN A 117 -10.34 3.46 -7.96
CA ASN A 117 -11.59 3.42 -8.69
C ASN A 117 -12.62 2.50 -8.02
N HIS A 118 -12.20 1.31 -7.56
CA HIS A 118 -13.11 0.36 -6.91
C HIS A 118 -13.73 0.90 -5.60
N VAL A 119 -13.08 1.88 -4.92
CA VAL A 119 -13.63 2.52 -3.71
C VAL A 119 -14.85 3.38 -4.04
N ILE A 120 -14.84 4.03 -5.21
CA ILE A 120 -15.91 4.97 -5.62
C ILE A 120 -16.82 4.40 -6.69
N ASP A 121 -16.66 3.13 -7.05
CA ASP A 121 -17.48 2.54 -8.11
C ASP A 121 -18.96 2.54 -7.75
N SER A 122 -19.79 2.94 -8.72
CA SER A 122 -21.25 3.07 -8.57
C SER A 122 -21.70 4.05 -7.45
N ALA A 123 -20.84 5.01 -7.07
CA ALA A 123 -21.15 6.01 -6.05
C ALA A 123 -22.07 7.12 -6.61
N ASP A 124 -23.19 7.37 -5.95
CA ASP A 124 -24.04 8.55 -6.18
C ASP A 124 -23.59 9.75 -5.33
N GLU A 125 -23.12 9.49 -4.11
CA GLU A 125 -22.61 10.47 -3.16
C GLU A 125 -21.23 10.06 -2.67
N ILE A 126 -20.30 11.01 -2.64
CA ILE A 126 -18.94 10.82 -2.13
C ILE A 126 -18.67 11.85 -1.05
N LYS A 127 -18.28 11.39 0.13
CA LYS A 127 -17.87 12.21 1.27
C LYS A 127 -16.45 11.87 1.67
N VAL A 128 -15.72 12.91 2.00
CA VAL A 128 -14.32 12.81 2.42
C VAL A 128 -14.19 13.37 3.83
N GLN A 129 -13.73 12.55 4.77
CA GLN A 129 -13.52 12.95 6.15
C GLN A 129 -12.02 13.01 6.46
N LEU A 130 -11.59 14.15 6.99
CA LEU A 130 -10.22 14.36 7.45
C LEU A 130 -9.98 13.71 8.81
N SER A 131 -8.72 13.56 9.18
CA SER A 131 -8.31 13.01 10.48
C SER A 131 -8.75 13.86 11.69
N ASP A 132 -9.04 15.14 11.49
CA ASP A 132 -9.57 16.04 12.51
C ASP A 132 -11.10 16.06 12.63
N GLY A 133 -11.79 15.20 11.87
CA GLY A 133 -13.24 15.04 11.89
C GLY A 133 -13.99 15.96 10.94
N ARG A 134 -13.33 16.90 10.25
CA ARG A 134 -13.98 17.71 9.20
C ARG A 134 -14.41 16.82 8.03
N GLU A 135 -15.61 17.05 7.53
CA GLU A 135 -16.20 16.31 6.41
C GLU A 135 -16.51 17.26 5.26
N PHE A 136 -16.21 16.82 4.05
CA PHE A 136 -16.46 17.56 2.82
C PHE A 136 -17.18 16.66 1.80
N ASP A 137 -18.12 17.23 1.06
CA ASP A 137 -18.61 16.61 -0.16
C ASP A 137 -17.52 16.65 -1.23
N ALA A 138 -17.42 15.59 -2.01
CA ALA A 138 -16.51 15.52 -3.13
C ALA A 138 -17.25 15.26 -4.45
N LYS A 139 -16.66 15.74 -5.54
CA LYS A 139 -17.08 15.40 -6.90
C LYS A 139 -16.04 14.52 -7.55
N LEU A 140 -16.47 13.54 -8.31
CA LEU A 140 -15.60 12.80 -9.21
C LEU A 140 -15.15 13.74 -10.33
N VAL A 141 -13.83 13.92 -10.48
CA VAL A 141 -13.21 14.63 -11.61
C VAL A 141 -13.08 13.66 -12.78
N GLY A 142 -12.51 12.49 -12.51
CA GLY A 142 -12.37 11.41 -13.46
C GLY A 142 -11.91 10.12 -12.79
N LYS A 143 -12.03 9.02 -13.51
CA LYS A 143 -11.58 7.70 -13.04
C LYS A 143 -11.00 6.89 -14.19
N ASP A 144 -10.05 6.04 -13.87
CA ASP A 144 -9.48 5.07 -14.78
C ASP A 144 -9.58 3.67 -14.17
N ALA A 145 -10.46 2.86 -14.75
CA ALA A 145 -10.66 1.48 -14.31
C ALA A 145 -9.51 0.54 -14.70
N HIS A 146 -8.64 0.95 -15.64
CA HIS A 146 -7.51 0.12 -16.06
C HIS A 146 -6.35 0.16 -15.07
N THR A 147 -6.18 1.28 -14.38
CA THR A 147 -5.15 1.48 -13.35
C THR A 147 -5.70 1.46 -11.93
N ASP A 148 -7.02 1.31 -11.78
CA ASP A 148 -7.74 1.40 -10.51
C ASP A 148 -7.53 2.74 -9.78
N LEU A 149 -7.48 3.86 -10.52
CA LEU A 149 -7.34 5.20 -9.94
C LEU A 149 -8.59 6.05 -10.16
N ALA A 150 -8.89 6.92 -9.20
CA ALA A 150 -9.91 7.94 -9.30
C ALA A 150 -9.42 9.24 -8.67
N LEU A 151 -9.79 10.35 -9.31
CA LEU A 151 -9.48 11.70 -8.86
C LEU A 151 -10.78 12.39 -8.41
N LEU A 152 -10.76 12.89 -7.19
CA LEU A 152 -11.86 13.60 -6.56
C LEU A 152 -11.48 15.06 -6.33
N LYS A 153 -12.46 15.96 -6.36
CA LYS A 153 -12.33 17.37 -5.97
C LYS A 153 -13.26 17.67 -4.81
N LEU A 154 -12.70 18.14 -3.71
CA LEU A 154 -13.45 18.58 -2.54
C LEU A 154 -14.23 19.87 -2.84
N LYS A 155 -15.39 20.01 -2.21
CA LYS A 155 -16.18 21.24 -2.23
C LYS A 155 -15.94 22.04 -0.95
N GLU A 156 -15.89 23.36 -1.07
CA GLU A 156 -15.85 24.29 0.08
C GLU A 156 -14.81 23.96 1.15
N PHE A 157 -13.65 23.47 0.72
CA PHE A 157 -12.57 23.03 1.59
C PHE A 157 -11.73 24.21 2.11
N LYS A 158 -11.01 23.97 3.21
CA LYS A 158 -10.00 24.88 3.76
C LYS A 158 -8.96 24.14 4.58
N ASN A 159 -7.75 24.70 4.66
CA ASN A 159 -6.67 24.23 5.51
C ASN A 159 -6.43 22.70 5.34
N LEU A 160 -6.15 22.31 4.11
CA LEU A 160 -5.77 20.94 3.78
C LEU A 160 -4.26 20.75 3.91
N THR A 161 -3.85 19.53 4.13
CA THR A 161 -2.44 19.09 4.09
C THR A 161 -2.28 18.15 2.91
N GLN A 162 -1.39 18.44 1.98
CA GLN A 162 -1.05 17.53 0.88
C GLN A 162 0.11 16.62 1.25
N ILE A 163 0.22 15.51 0.54
CA ILE A 163 1.37 14.61 0.53
C ILE A 163 2.04 14.75 -0.83
N ASP A 164 3.30 15.19 -0.82
CA ASP A 164 4.07 15.37 -2.06
C ASP A 164 4.42 14.01 -2.67
N LEU A 165 4.36 13.92 -4.01
CA LEU A 165 4.72 12.70 -4.72
C LEU A 165 6.24 12.56 -4.81
N ALA A 166 6.75 11.37 -4.53
CA ALA A 166 8.13 10.98 -4.82
C ALA A 166 8.26 10.51 -6.27
N ASP A 167 9.49 10.47 -6.75
CA ASP A 167 9.83 9.80 -8.01
C ASP A 167 9.93 8.28 -7.76
N SER A 168 8.84 7.56 -8.07
CA SER A 168 8.77 6.11 -7.82
C SER A 168 9.68 5.27 -8.72
N ASP A 169 10.24 5.84 -9.80
CA ASP A 169 11.22 5.13 -10.64
C ASP A 169 12.61 5.03 -9.98
N LYS A 170 12.82 5.78 -8.89
CA LYS A 170 14.06 5.73 -8.09
C LYS A 170 13.99 4.78 -6.91
N LEU A 171 12.86 4.10 -6.73
CA LEU A 171 12.72 3.13 -5.64
C LEU A 171 13.58 1.90 -5.88
N GLU A 172 14.12 1.39 -4.78
CA GLU A 172 14.90 0.14 -4.76
C GLU A 172 14.24 -0.86 -3.80
N VAL A 173 14.41 -2.15 -4.12
CA VAL A 173 14.00 -3.22 -3.19
C VAL A 173 14.82 -3.10 -1.90
N GLY A 174 14.10 -3.05 -0.77
CA GLY A 174 14.70 -2.81 0.54
C GLY A 174 14.44 -1.40 1.08
N ASP A 175 13.96 -0.46 0.26
CA ASP A 175 13.55 0.86 0.75
C ASP A 175 12.43 0.73 1.77
N PHE A 176 12.49 1.52 2.83
CA PHE A 176 11.42 1.56 3.81
C PHE A 176 10.11 2.08 3.20
N ALA A 177 9.03 1.40 3.51
CA ALA A 177 7.68 1.74 3.09
C ALA A 177 6.73 1.79 4.29
N VAL A 178 5.91 2.82 4.36
CA VAL A 178 4.90 2.99 5.41
C VAL A 178 3.54 3.11 4.74
N ALA A 179 2.67 2.14 5.01
CA ALA A 179 1.30 2.16 4.50
C ALA A 179 0.37 2.85 5.51
N ILE A 180 -0.43 3.77 5.01
CA ILE A 180 -1.38 4.56 5.81
C ILE A 180 -2.76 4.44 5.19
N GLY A 181 -3.76 4.14 6.00
CA GLY A 181 -5.15 4.19 5.63
C GLY A 181 -5.99 4.79 6.74
N ASN A 182 -7.27 5.04 6.44
CA ASN A 182 -8.25 5.52 7.41
C ASN A 182 -9.51 4.65 7.33
N PRO A 183 -9.39 3.34 7.67
CA PRO A 183 -10.51 2.43 7.57
C PRO A 183 -11.64 2.85 8.51
N TYR A 184 -12.86 2.85 7.98
CA TYR A 184 -14.09 3.09 8.74
C TYR A 184 -14.22 4.46 9.43
N GLY A 185 -13.30 5.42 9.18
CA GLY A 185 -13.31 6.71 9.89
C GLY A 185 -13.10 6.61 11.41
N LEU A 186 -12.68 5.43 11.90
CA LEU A 186 -12.43 5.17 13.32
C LEU A 186 -11.04 5.65 13.77
N GLY A 187 -10.25 6.16 12.85
CA GLY A 187 -8.88 6.61 13.05
C GLY A 187 -7.94 6.02 12.00
N GLN A 188 -6.81 6.69 11.83
CA GLN A 188 -5.83 6.26 10.85
C GLN A 188 -5.04 5.06 11.36
N THR A 189 -4.80 4.10 10.46
CA THR A 189 -3.97 2.93 10.71
C THR A 189 -2.67 3.09 9.95
N VAL A 190 -1.55 2.82 10.62
CA VAL A 190 -0.21 2.89 10.08
C VAL A 190 0.46 1.54 10.23
N THR A 191 0.99 1.03 9.14
CA THR A 191 1.83 -0.17 9.12
C THR A 191 3.14 0.14 8.40
N SER A 192 4.20 -0.59 8.70
CA SER A 192 5.50 -0.37 8.10
C SER A 192 6.12 -1.68 7.61
N GLY A 193 6.92 -1.56 6.61
CA GLY A 193 7.67 -2.63 5.97
C GLY A 193 8.68 -2.05 5.00
N ILE A 194 8.95 -2.79 3.93
CA ILE A 194 9.86 -2.40 2.86
C ILE A 194 9.22 -2.56 1.48
N VAL A 195 9.84 -1.99 0.48
CA VAL A 195 9.60 -2.34 -0.92
C VAL A 195 10.18 -3.76 -1.13
N SER A 196 9.29 -4.74 -1.31
CA SER A 196 9.68 -6.15 -1.48
C SER A 196 9.97 -6.51 -2.93
N ALA A 197 9.32 -5.84 -3.88
CA ALA A 197 9.55 -5.98 -5.32
C ALA A 197 8.99 -4.77 -6.07
N LEU A 198 9.45 -4.57 -7.29
CA LEU A 198 9.00 -3.55 -8.22
C LEU A 198 8.54 -4.18 -9.53
N GLY A 199 7.70 -3.46 -10.29
CA GLY A 199 7.28 -3.87 -11.62
C GLY A 199 6.44 -5.16 -11.63
N ARG A 200 5.64 -5.42 -10.57
CA ARG A 200 4.79 -6.62 -10.54
C ARG A 200 3.66 -6.51 -11.54
N THR A 201 3.59 -7.51 -12.42
CA THR A 201 2.61 -7.65 -13.49
C THR A 201 2.08 -9.08 -13.54
N GLY A 202 1.00 -9.31 -14.31
CA GLY A 202 0.45 -10.65 -14.52
C GLY A 202 -0.30 -11.21 -13.30
N LEU A 203 -0.75 -10.35 -12.42
CA LEU A 203 -1.50 -10.73 -11.23
C LEU A 203 -2.99 -10.86 -11.52
N ASN A 204 -3.46 -10.33 -12.66
CA ASN A 204 -4.86 -10.23 -13.08
C ASN A 204 -5.73 -9.48 -12.05
N ILE A 205 -5.14 -8.49 -11.39
CA ILE A 205 -5.82 -7.58 -10.45
C ILE A 205 -6.39 -6.41 -11.25
N GLU A 206 -5.56 -5.81 -12.13
CA GLU A 206 -5.91 -4.69 -12.99
C GLU A 206 -5.46 -4.94 -14.43
N ASN A 207 -5.95 -4.13 -15.38
CA ASN A 207 -5.57 -4.27 -16.79
C ASN A 207 -4.17 -3.70 -17.08
N ILE A 208 -3.78 -2.65 -16.34
CA ILE A 208 -2.45 -2.04 -16.43
C ILE A 208 -1.76 -2.24 -15.08
N GLU A 209 -0.87 -3.19 -15.04
CA GLU A 209 -0.15 -3.56 -13.83
C GLU A 209 1.32 -3.13 -13.92
N ASN A 210 1.79 -2.46 -12.88
CA ASN A 210 3.19 -2.13 -12.63
C ASN A 210 3.35 -1.87 -11.12
N PHE A 211 2.90 -2.83 -10.30
CA PHE A 211 2.77 -2.59 -8.86
C PHE A 211 4.11 -2.57 -8.12
N ILE A 212 4.16 -1.73 -7.09
CA ILE A 212 5.09 -1.86 -5.97
C ILE A 212 4.55 -2.95 -5.06
N GLN A 213 5.36 -3.96 -4.77
CA GLN A 213 5.05 -4.95 -3.74
C GLN A 213 5.69 -4.54 -2.42
N THR A 214 4.94 -4.66 -1.31
CA THR A 214 5.43 -4.39 0.05
C THR A 214 4.94 -5.45 1.03
N ASP A 215 5.70 -5.66 2.09
CA ASP A 215 5.32 -6.46 3.26
C ASP A 215 4.67 -5.63 4.37
N ALA A 216 4.61 -4.29 4.23
CA ALA A 216 3.76 -3.45 5.05
C ALA A 216 2.32 -3.96 4.98
N ALA A 217 1.68 -4.20 6.13
CA ALA A 217 0.36 -4.81 6.16
C ALA A 217 -0.71 -3.90 5.52
N ILE A 218 -1.22 -4.30 4.36
CA ILE A 218 -2.36 -3.69 3.67
C ILE A 218 -3.57 -4.59 3.89
N ASN A 219 -4.68 -4.04 4.35
CA ASN A 219 -5.93 -4.74 4.59
C ASN A 219 -7.11 -3.89 4.11
N SER A 220 -8.34 -4.45 4.16
CA SER A 220 -9.56 -3.74 3.82
C SER A 220 -9.64 -2.40 4.55
N GLY A 221 -9.88 -1.31 3.78
CA GLY A 221 -9.91 0.06 4.27
C GLY A 221 -8.61 0.85 4.07
N ASN A 222 -7.45 0.19 3.83
CA ASN A 222 -6.23 0.87 3.41
C ASN A 222 -6.24 1.19 1.90
N SER A 223 -7.12 0.54 1.11
CA SER A 223 -7.28 0.81 -0.33
C SER A 223 -7.56 2.29 -0.58
N GLY A 224 -6.83 2.87 -1.53
CA GLY A 224 -6.84 4.30 -1.83
C GLY A 224 -5.97 5.15 -0.91
N GLY A 225 -5.45 4.58 0.18
CA GLY A 225 -4.54 5.25 1.11
C GLY A 225 -3.10 5.33 0.61
N ALA A 226 -2.25 5.97 1.39
CA ALA A 226 -0.87 6.25 1.01
C ALA A 226 0.09 5.10 1.31
N LEU A 227 1.00 4.83 0.40
CA LEU A 227 2.29 4.21 0.67
C LEU A 227 3.34 5.31 0.57
N ILE A 228 4.09 5.55 1.65
CA ILE A 228 5.07 6.64 1.74
C ILE A 228 6.46 6.14 2.10
N ASN A 229 7.48 6.95 1.77
CA ASN A 229 8.86 6.73 2.20
C ASN A 229 9.13 7.39 3.58
N LEU A 230 10.34 7.23 4.11
CA LEU A 230 10.72 7.83 5.40
C LEU A 230 10.79 9.37 5.39
N SER A 231 10.83 9.99 4.21
CA SER A 231 10.73 11.45 4.06
C SER A 231 9.29 11.95 4.11
N GLY A 232 8.30 11.05 4.16
CA GLY A 232 6.88 11.37 4.16
C GLY A 232 6.32 11.68 2.76
N GLN A 233 7.03 11.30 1.70
CA GLN A 233 6.57 11.49 0.33
C GLN A 233 5.82 10.24 -0.16
N LEU A 234 4.80 10.45 -0.98
CA LEU A 234 3.99 9.41 -1.57
C LEU A 234 4.80 8.62 -2.60
N ILE A 235 5.02 7.33 -2.35
CA ILE A 235 5.65 6.41 -3.31
C ILE A 235 4.62 5.58 -4.06
N GLY A 236 3.39 5.47 -3.54
CA GLY A 236 2.29 4.77 -4.22
C GLY A 236 0.96 4.89 -3.51
N ILE A 237 -0.10 4.42 -4.17
CA ILE A 237 -1.46 4.29 -3.62
C ILE A 237 -1.72 2.81 -3.34
N ASN A 238 -2.03 2.49 -2.07
CA ASN A 238 -2.39 1.14 -1.67
C ASN A 238 -3.63 0.66 -2.43
N THR A 239 -3.61 -0.53 -3.03
CA THR A 239 -4.74 -0.99 -3.83
C THR A 239 -5.22 -2.39 -3.46
N ALA A 240 -4.35 -3.38 -3.47
CA ALA A 240 -4.75 -4.77 -3.36
C ALA A 240 -3.82 -5.58 -2.44
N ILE A 241 -4.29 -6.76 -2.07
CA ILE A 241 -3.50 -7.77 -1.35
C ILE A 241 -3.65 -9.12 -2.05
N MET A 242 -2.61 -9.94 -1.99
CA MET A 242 -2.76 -11.36 -2.24
C MET A 242 -3.19 -12.03 -0.93
N ALA A 243 -4.46 -12.40 -0.83
CA ALA A 243 -5.06 -12.87 0.41
C ALA A 243 -5.95 -14.10 0.19
N PRO A 244 -5.38 -15.30 -0.02
CA PRO A 244 -6.16 -16.52 -0.23
C PRO A 244 -7.16 -16.83 0.90
N SER A 245 -6.88 -16.36 2.11
CA SER A 245 -7.71 -16.53 3.30
C SER A 245 -8.34 -15.24 3.84
N GLY A 246 -8.31 -14.14 3.08
CA GLY A 246 -8.96 -12.87 3.42
C GLY A 246 -8.14 -11.91 4.28
N GLY A 247 -6.92 -12.27 4.72
CA GLY A 247 -6.01 -11.41 5.48
C GLY A 247 -4.65 -11.24 4.81
N ASN A 248 -3.96 -10.15 5.10
CA ASN A 248 -2.62 -9.90 4.59
C ASN A 248 -1.64 -10.97 5.08
N ILE A 249 -0.88 -11.57 4.16
CA ILE A 249 0.15 -12.58 4.42
C ILE A 249 1.57 -12.05 4.16
N GLY A 250 1.77 -10.73 4.18
CA GLY A 250 3.04 -10.07 3.86
C GLY A 250 3.19 -9.76 2.36
N ILE A 251 2.10 -9.76 1.60
CA ILE A 251 2.09 -9.43 0.17
C ILE A 251 0.99 -8.40 -0.07
N GLY A 252 1.39 -7.14 -0.10
CA GLY A 252 0.54 -6.00 -0.47
C GLY A 252 1.05 -5.33 -1.74
N PHE A 253 0.16 -4.66 -2.45
CA PHE A 253 0.45 -3.98 -3.70
C PHE A 253 0.01 -2.52 -3.65
N ALA A 254 0.81 -1.66 -4.27
CA ALA A 254 0.50 -0.25 -4.45
C ALA A 254 0.78 0.20 -5.89
N ILE A 255 -0.04 1.13 -6.37
CA ILE A 255 0.12 1.78 -7.67
C ILE A 255 1.22 2.84 -7.53
N PRO A 256 2.30 2.83 -8.35
CA PRO A 256 3.43 3.74 -8.21
C PRO A 256 3.05 5.22 -8.35
N ALA A 257 3.72 6.10 -7.61
CA ALA A 257 3.43 7.54 -7.61
C ALA A 257 3.60 8.20 -8.99
N ASN A 258 4.54 7.76 -9.83
CA ASN A 258 4.68 8.27 -11.20
C ASN A 258 3.47 7.91 -12.06
N MET A 259 2.88 6.71 -11.88
CA MET A 259 1.63 6.34 -12.54
C MET A 259 0.47 7.18 -12.02
N VAL A 260 0.37 7.38 -10.70
CA VAL A 260 -0.65 8.27 -10.09
C VAL A 260 -0.56 9.66 -10.70
N LYS A 261 0.64 10.24 -10.81
CA LYS A 261 0.85 11.56 -11.41
C LYS A 261 0.36 11.59 -12.85
N THR A 262 0.80 10.65 -13.68
CA THR A 262 0.43 10.61 -15.10
C THR A 262 -1.08 10.48 -15.31
N VAL A 263 -1.72 9.58 -14.56
CA VAL A 263 -3.18 9.36 -14.67
C VAL A 263 -3.95 10.58 -14.18
N THR A 264 -3.59 11.15 -13.04
CA THR A 264 -4.29 12.34 -12.51
C THR A 264 -4.16 13.56 -13.40
N GLU A 265 -3.01 13.76 -14.07
CA GLU A 265 -2.82 14.82 -15.08
C GLU A 265 -3.70 14.62 -16.33
N GLN A 266 -4.04 13.37 -16.67
CA GLN A 266 -4.95 13.06 -17.79
C GLN A 266 -6.43 13.19 -17.41
N LEU A 267 -6.76 13.03 -16.12
CA LEU A 267 -8.13 13.13 -15.64
C LEU A 267 -8.57 14.59 -15.36
N LEU A 268 -7.63 15.52 -15.23
CA LEU A 268 -7.87 16.96 -15.08
C LEU A 268 -8.23 17.61 -16.42
#